data_b692be25538a9015274be28065d42713
#
_entry.id   b692be25538a9015274be28065d42713
#
_cell.length_a   1.000
_cell.length_b   1.000
_cell.length_c   1.000
_cell.angle_alpha   90.00
_cell.angle_beta   90.00
_cell.angle_gamma   90.00
#
_symmetry.space_group_name_H-M   'P 1'
#
loop_
_entity.id
_entity.type
_entity.pdbx_description
1 polymer ?
#
loop_
_entity_poly.entity_id
_entity_poly.type
_entity_poly.pdbx_seq_one_letter_code
_entity_poly.pdbx_strand_id
1 'polypeptide(L)'
;MQLDENGLVKGKRSGDVLETAFKMFSHAAIDSISMTDIADEARIGVATIYRYFGTKQNLVIRACAYAMRMRTEKVLQRFKEEKVAERRGIEQIEYLLMGFVQDYEEQLDLLRFTTNVDQYFLDESNKEALIPCRDAMKPIFDLYYHAFDLAIEQGDVVPEYCNREYQTCSIMDIAQKYIEGEPEVGTTGVYM
;
A
#
# COMPACT_ATOMS: atom_id res chain seq x y z
N MET A 1 21.92 8.13 -14.66
CA MET A 1 20.49 7.81 -14.43
C MET A 1 20.04 8.69 -13.27
N GLN A 2 19.19 9.68 -13.50
CA GLN A 2 18.67 10.52 -12.41
C GLN A 2 17.44 9.85 -11.82
N LEU A 3 17.51 9.47 -10.55
CA LEU A 3 16.37 9.11 -9.75
C LEU A 3 15.76 10.40 -9.18
N ASP A 4 14.45 10.42 -8.98
CA ASP A 4 13.83 11.45 -8.18
C ASP A 4 14.13 11.24 -6.70
N GLU A 5 13.73 12.18 -5.85
CA GLU A 5 13.90 12.12 -4.39
C GLU A 5 13.27 10.88 -3.73
N ASN A 6 12.47 10.14 -4.48
CA ASN A 6 11.76 8.93 -4.07
C ASN A 6 12.36 7.64 -4.69
N GLY A 7 13.54 7.73 -5.32
CA GLY A 7 14.21 6.59 -5.95
C GLY A 7 13.57 6.09 -7.25
N LEU A 8 12.61 6.83 -7.83
CA LEU A 8 12.02 6.52 -9.12
C LEU A 8 12.83 7.14 -10.26
N VAL A 9 12.89 6.47 -11.40
CA VAL A 9 13.57 6.99 -12.58
C VAL A 9 12.80 8.19 -13.12
N LYS A 10 13.46 9.36 -13.16
CA LYS A 10 12.86 10.57 -13.74
C LYS A 10 12.48 10.34 -15.19
N GLY A 11 11.19 10.43 -15.49
CA GLY A 11 10.68 10.49 -16.86
C GLY A 11 9.29 9.89 -17.02
N LYS A 12 8.46 10.50 -17.85
CA LYS A 12 7.10 10.05 -18.17
C LYS A 12 7.06 8.56 -18.59
N ARG A 13 8.06 8.09 -19.31
CA ARG A 13 8.16 6.69 -19.78
C ARG A 13 8.40 5.67 -18.66
N SER A 14 9.02 6.03 -17.54
CA SER A 14 9.21 5.08 -16.43
C SER A 14 7.95 4.91 -15.62
N GLY A 15 7.16 5.96 -15.45
CA GLY A 15 5.83 5.91 -14.85
C GLY A 15 4.89 5.01 -15.66
N ASP A 16 4.89 5.16 -16.98
CA ASP A 16 4.08 4.34 -17.89
C ASP A 16 4.44 2.84 -17.77
N VAL A 17 5.73 2.51 -17.59
CA VAL A 17 6.16 1.11 -17.38
C VAL A 17 5.71 0.57 -16.02
N LEU A 18 5.82 1.37 -14.96
CA LEU A 18 5.39 0.94 -13.62
C LEU A 18 3.87 0.73 -13.56
N GLU A 19 3.10 1.60 -14.21
CA GLU A 19 1.65 1.44 -14.33
C GLU A 19 1.28 0.19 -15.14
N THR A 20 1.98 -0.06 -16.26
CA THR A 20 1.79 -1.27 -17.07
C THR A 20 2.13 -2.52 -16.26
N ALA A 21 3.27 -2.53 -15.56
CA ALA A 21 3.68 -3.64 -14.72
C ALA A 21 2.66 -3.89 -13.59
N PHE A 22 2.20 -2.83 -12.92
CA PHE A 22 1.14 -2.91 -11.91
C PHE A 22 -0.12 -3.60 -12.46
N LYS A 23 -0.64 -3.14 -13.60
CA LYS A 23 -1.84 -3.72 -14.23
C LYS A 23 -1.63 -5.20 -14.60
N MET A 24 -0.52 -5.54 -15.20
CA MET A 24 -0.24 -6.93 -15.59
C MET A 24 -0.13 -7.83 -14.36
N PHE A 25 0.61 -7.42 -13.34
CA PHE A 25 0.77 -8.18 -12.11
C PHE A 25 -0.49 -8.24 -11.23
N SER A 26 -1.47 -7.37 -11.46
CA SER A 26 -2.78 -7.45 -10.81
C SER A 26 -3.66 -8.56 -11.39
N HIS A 27 -3.41 -8.96 -12.64
CA HIS A 27 -4.28 -9.90 -13.35
C HIS A 27 -3.66 -11.30 -13.54
N ALA A 28 -2.39 -11.48 -13.22
CA ALA A 28 -1.71 -12.76 -13.35
C ALA A 28 -0.60 -12.90 -12.30
N ALA A 29 -0.24 -14.16 -12.00
CA ALA A 29 0.87 -14.45 -11.11
C ALA A 29 2.16 -13.79 -11.62
N ILE A 30 2.91 -13.16 -10.70
CA ILE A 30 4.13 -12.42 -11.07
C ILE A 30 5.10 -13.33 -11.85
N ASP A 31 5.25 -14.59 -11.46
CA ASP A 31 6.16 -15.51 -12.11
C ASP A 31 5.81 -15.82 -13.58
N SER A 32 4.52 -15.76 -13.92
CA SER A 32 4.04 -16.02 -15.28
C SER A 32 4.29 -14.89 -16.29
N ILE A 33 4.67 -13.71 -15.82
CA ILE A 33 4.88 -12.52 -16.65
C ILE A 33 6.38 -12.26 -16.81
N SER A 34 6.88 -12.16 -18.02
CA SER A 34 8.29 -11.87 -18.30
C SER A 34 8.56 -10.36 -18.44
N MET A 35 9.84 -9.97 -18.34
CA MET A 35 10.27 -8.59 -18.64
C MET A 35 10.00 -8.20 -20.10
N THR A 36 9.97 -9.19 -21.00
CA THR A 36 9.65 -8.99 -22.42
C THR A 36 8.17 -8.65 -22.58
N ASP A 37 7.28 -9.39 -21.92
CA ASP A 37 5.84 -9.15 -21.99
C ASP A 37 5.49 -7.73 -21.53
N ILE A 38 6.15 -7.27 -20.44
CA ILE A 38 5.95 -5.90 -19.93
C ILE A 38 6.51 -4.86 -20.90
N ALA A 39 7.65 -5.14 -21.54
CA ALA A 39 8.25 -4.24 -22.52
C ALA A 39 7.34 -4.06 -23.75
N ASP A 40 6.78 -5.17 -24.24
CA ASP A 40 5.88 -5.20 -25.39
C ASP A 40 4.58 -4.44 -25.07
N GLU A 41 3.97 -4.68 -23.92
CA GLU A 41 2.76 -3.99 -23.48
C GLU A 41 3.01 -2.49 -23.26
N ALA A 42 4.14 -2.13 -22.64
CA ALA A 42 4.55 -0.74 -22.43
C ALA A 42 5.09 -0.06 -23.72
N ARG A 43 5.19 -0.80 -24.83
CA ARG A 43 5.71 -0.35 -26.12
C ARG A 43 7.09 0.27 -26.05
N ILE A 44 7.98 -0.38 -25.32
CA ILE A 44 9.40 0.01 -25.20
C ILE A 44 10.30 -1.17 -25.53
N GLY A 45 11.57 -0.88 -25.85
CA GLY A 45 12.54 -1.96 -26.07
C GLY A 45 12.91 -2.68 -24.79
N VAL A 46 13.00 -4.03 -24.86
CA VAL A 46 13.42 -4.90 -23.74
C VAL A 46 14.73 -4.44 -23.09
N ALA A 47 15.70 -4.01 -23.89
CA ALA A 47 16.96 -3.45 -23.38
C ALA A 47 16.75 -2.18 -22.53
N THR A 48 15.68 -1.41 -22.80
CA THR A 48 15.34 -0.24 -22.01
C THR A 48 14.79 -0.61 -20.64
N ILE A 49 13.92 -1.62 -20.56
CA ILE A 49 13.38 -2.09 -19.27
C ILE A 49 14.51 -2.62 -18.38
N TYR A 50 15.42 -3.45 -18.93
CA TYR A 50 16.57 -3.94 -18.18
C TYR A 50 17.52 -2.82 -17.74
N ARG A 51 17.70 -1.79 -18.56
CA ARG A 51 18.50 -0.62 -18.18
C ARG A 51 17.90 0.16 -17.01
N TYR A 52 16.57 0.24 -16.89
CA TYR A 52 15.89 0.98 -15.83
C TYR A 52 15.75 0.20 -14.54
N PHE A 53 15.42 -1.07 -14.64
CA PHE A 53 15.04 -1.87 -13.49
C PHE A 53 16.06 -2.97 -13.14
N GLY A 54 16.90 -3.36 -14.06
CA GLY A 54 17.93 -4.40 -13.88
C GLY A 54 17.32 -5.80 -13.82
N THR A 55 16.47 -6.07 -12.84
CA THR A 55 15.83 -7.36 -12.61
C THR A 55 14.29 -7.24 -12.53
N LYS A 56 13.60 -8.36 -12.74
CA LYS A 56 12.16 -8.46 -12.55
C LYS A 56 11.77 -8.16 -11.11
N GLN A 57 12.51 -8.67 -10.14
CA GLN A 57 12.31 -8.40 -8.72
C GLN A 57 12.32 -6.90 -8.42
N ASN A 58 13.32 -6.17 -8.93
CA ASN A 58 13.38 -4.72 -8.76
C ASN A 58 12.21 -4.00 -9.45
N LEU A 59 11.75 -4.49 -10.59
CA LEU A 59 10.57 -3.94 -11.26
C LEU A 59 9.32 -4.14 -10.40
N VAL A 60 9.11 -5.33 -9.84
CA VAL A 60 7.98 -5.64 -8.94
C VAL A 60 7.98 -4.72 -7.72
N ILE A 61 9.13 -4.57 -7.03
CA ILE A 61 9.26 -3.69 -5.86
C ILE A 61 8.92 -2.24 -6.23
N ARG A 62 9.43 -1.75 -7.36
CA ARG A 62 9.17 -0.38 -7.79
C ARG A 62 7.73 -0.16 -8.25
N ALA A 63 7.12 -1.16 -8.90
CA ALA A 63 5.71 -1.12 -9.26
C ALA A 63 4.82 -1.11 -8.00
N CYS A 64 5.19 -1.88 -6.96
CA CYS A 64 4.53 -1.86 -5.66
C CYS A 64 4.64 -0.48 -4.99
N ALA A 65 5.83 0.06 -4.87
CA ALA A 65 6.04 1.39 -4.29
C ALA A 65 5.31 2.49 -5.07
N TYR A 66 5.24 2.37 -6.40
CA TYR A 66 4.47 3.28 -7.25
C TYR A 66 2.97 3.21 -6.94
N ALA A 67 2.40 2.01 -6.94
CA ALA A 67 0.96 1.82 -6.67
C ALA A 67 0.59 2.31 -5.26
N MET A 68 1.40 1.99 -4.25
CA MET A 68 1.20 2.46 -2.87
C MET A 68 1.27 3.98 -2.77
N ARG A 69 2.18 4.62 -3.50
CA ARG A 69 2.28 6.09 -3.52
C ARG A 69 1.05 6.74 -4.14
N MET A 70 0.61 6.25 -5.30
CA MET A 70 -0.59 6.75 -5.96
C MET A 70 -1.82 6.66 -5.05
N ARG A 71 -1.95 5.55 -4.31
CA ARG A 71 -2.99 5.39 -3.30
C ARG A 71 -2.82 6.40 -2.16
N THR A 72 -1.61 6.54 -1.63
CA THR A 72 -1.30 7.47 -0.55
C THR A 72 -1.67 8.91 -0.94
N GLU A 73 -1.26 9.36 -2.12
CA GLU A 73 -1.59 10.69 -2.64
C GLU A 73 -3.10 10.90 -2.72
N LYS A 74 -3.86 9.90 -3.21
CA LYS A 74 -5.33 9.96 -3.27
C LYS A 74 -5.96 10.09 -1.88
N VAL A 75 -5.49 9.31 -0.90
CA VAL A 75 -5.97 9.38 0.49
C VAL A 75 -5.68 10.73 1.12
N LEU A 76 -4.46 11.22 0.99
CA LEU A 76 -4.05 12.53 1.54
C LEU A 76 -4.84 13.67 0.92
N GLN A 77 -5.09 13.60 -0.40
CA GLN A 77 -5.89 14.60 -1.10
C GLN A 77 -7.33 14.61 -0.57
N ARG A 78 -8.01 13.46 -0.49
CA ARG A 78 -9.37 13.35 0.06
C ARG A 78 -9.43 13.83 1.51
N PHE A 79 -8.48 13.42 2.35
CA PHE A 79 -8.38 13.82 3.75
C PHE A 79 -8.33 15.35 3.89
N LYS A 80 -7.59 16.02 3.02
CA LYS A 80 -7.49 17.48 2.98
C LYS A 80 -8.76 18.14 2.45
N GLU A 81 -9.31 17.67 1.33
CA GLU A 81 -10.50 18.24 0.67
C GLU A 81 -11.73 18.17 1.57
N GLU A 82 -11.89 17.06 2.31
CA GLU A 82 -12.99 16.85 3.23
C GLU A 82 -12.75 17.41 4.65
N LYS A 83 -11.63 18.13 4.83
CA LYS A 83 -11.24 18.77 6.09
C LYS A 83 -11.27 17.83 7.30
N VAL A 84 -10.86 16.59 7.08
CA VAL A 84 -10.92 15.53 8.10
C VAL A 84 -10.05 15.89 9.32
N ALA A 85 -8.95 16.60 9.12
CA ALA A 85 -8.08 17.09 10.21
C ALA A 85 -8.79 18.01 11.22
N GLU A 86 -9.94 18.63 10.85
CA GLU A 86 -10.71 19.48 11.74
C GLU A 86 -11.69 18.69 12.62
N ARG A 87 -11.85 17.39 12.38
CA ARG A 87 -12.77 16.50 13.12
C ARG A 87 -12.11 15.96 14.39
N ARG A 88 -12.90 15.37 15.28
CA ARG A 88 -12.39 14.67 16.47
C ARG A 88 -11.49 13.49 16.06
N GLY A 89 -10.54 13.12 16.93
CA GLY A 89 -9.61 12.04 16.68
C GLY A 89 -10.30 10.73 16.30
N ILE A 90 -11.36 10.35 17.02
CA ILE A 90 -12.14 9.14 16.74
C ILE A 90 -12.82 9.19 15.36
N GLU A 91 -13.32 10.35 14.93
CA GLU A 91 -13.93 10.52 13.60
C GLU A 91 -12.89 10.48 12.48
N GLN A 92 -11.65 10.94 12.75
CA GLN A 92 -10.54 10.80 11.82
C GLN A 92 -10.14 9.34 11.66
N ILE A 93 -10.07 8.57 12.75
CA ILE A 93 -9.80 7.13 12.72
C ILE A 93 -10.87 6.42 11.89
N GLU A 94 -12.16 6.66 12.18
CA GLU A 94 -13.28 6.07 11.45
C GLU A 94 -13.19 6.38 9.94
N TYR A 95 -12.94 7.65 9.59
CA TYR A 95 -12.78 8.06 8.19
C TYR A 95 -11.65 7.31 7.47
N LEU A 96 -10.49 7.18 8.11
CA LEU A 96 -9.34 6.49 7.54
C LEU A 96 -9.61 4.99 7.39
N LEU A 97 -10.28 4.35 8.37
CA LEU A 97 -10.66 2.94 8.30
C LEU A 97 -11.69 2.68 7.20
N MET A 98 -12.75 3.48 7.14
CA MET A 98 -13.78 3.35 6.10
C MET A 98 -13.21 3.65 4.71
N GLY A 99 -12.33 4.63 4.59
CA GLY A 99 -11.61 4.93 3.35
C GLY A 99 -10.73 3.77 2.88
N PHE A 100 -10.15 3.03 3.82
CA PHE A 100 -9.38 1.83 3.51
C PHE A 100 -10.27 0.72 2.93
N VAL A 101 -11.43 0.46 3.54
CA VAL A 101 -12.40 -0.52 3.04
C VAL A 101 -12.91 -0.12 1.65
N GLN A 102 -13.31 1.13 1.45
CA GLN A 102 -13.77 1.63 0.15
C GLN A 102 -12.70 1.53 -0.94
N ASP A 103 -11.45 1.86 -0.62
CA ASP A 103 -10.35 1.75 -1.58
C ASP A 103 -10.17 0.30 -2.06
N TYR A 104 -10.40 -0.70 -1.21
CA TYR A 104 -10.36 -2.10 -1.61
C TYR A 104 -11.55 -2.51 -2.48
N GLU A 105 -12.75 -2.03 -2.19
CA GLU A 105 -13.93 -2.29 -3.02
C GLU A 105 -13.80 -1.67 -4.41
N GLU A 106 -13.26 -0.44 -4.49
CA GLU A 106 -13.09 0.30 -5.74
C GLU A 106 -11.84 -0.10 -6.54
N GLN A 107 -10.81 -0.64 -5.88
CA GLN A 107 -9.48 -0.90 -6.45
C GLN A 107 -9.07 -2.37 -6.29
N LEU A 108 -9.91 -3.29 -6.79
CA LEU A 108 -9.62 -4.73 -6.79
C LEU A 108 -8.25 -5.07 -7.40
N ASP A 109 -7.78 -4.27 -8.35
CA ASP A 109 -6.46 -4.47 -8.96
C ASP A 109 -5.33 -4.22 -7.98
N LEU A 110 -5.48 -3.24 -7.09
CA LEU A 110 -4.49 -2.99 -6.05
C LEU A 110 -4.42 -4.16 -5.05
N LEU A 111 -5.57 -4.68 -4.63
CA LEU A 111 -5.64 -5.83 -3.74
C LEU A 111 -4.99 -7.07 -4.36
N ARG A 112 -5.38 -7.42 -5.59
CA ARG A 112 -4.81 -8.56 -6.32
C ARG A 112 -3.30 -8.41 -6.47
N PHE A 113 -2.86 -7.20 -6.81
CA PHE A 113 -1.44 -6.91 -6.95
C PHE A 113 -0.67 -7.10 -5.64
N THR A 114 -1.15 -6.55 -4.52
CA THR A 114 -0.50 -6.71 -3.22
C THR A 114 -0.45 -8.17 -2.79
N THR A 115 -1.54 -8.92 -2.96
CA THR A 115 -1.56 -10.36 -2.71
C THR A 115 -0.52 -11.12 -3.56
N ASN A 116 -0.41 -10.79 -4.86
CA ASN A 116 0.58 -11.40 -5.75
C ASN A 116 2.03 -11.02 -5.35
N VAL A 117 2.25 -9.79 -4.88
CA VAL A 117 3.56 -9.34 -4.37
C VAL A 117 3.91 -10.10 -3.10
N ASP A 118 2.99 -10.24 -2.15
CA ASP A 118 3.20 -10.98 -0.92
C ASP A 118 3.52 -12.45 -1.20
N GLN A 119 2.80 -13.08 -2.12
CA GLN A 119 3.11 -14.45 -2.56
C GLN A 119 4.47 -14.57 -3.23
N TYR A 120 4.87 -13.57 -4.01
CA TYR A 120 6.16 -13.55 -4.70
C TYR A 120 7.35 -13.38 -3.74
N PHE A 121 7.15 -12.69 -2.62
CA PHE A 121 8.16 -12.41 -1.59
C PHE A 121 7.93 -13.18 -0.28
N LEU A 122 7.28 -14.35 -0.33
CA LEU A 122 6.99 -15.16 0.86
C LEU A 122 8.22 -15.55 1.70
N ASP A 123 9.41 -15.55 1.12
CA ASP A 123 10.64 -15.81 1.87
C ASP A 123 11.00 -14.62 2.78
N GLU A 124 11.12 -14.90 4.08
CA GLU A 124 11.47 -13.88 5.10
C GLU A 124 12.77 -13.12 4.81
N SER A 125 13.69 -13.72 4.04
CA SER A 125 14.92 -13.08 3.59
C SER A 125 14.68 -11.83 2.71
N ASN A 126 13.47 -11.66 2.16
CA ASN A 126 13.11 -10.59 1.25
C ASN A 126 12.28 -9.46 1.90
N LYS A 127 11.97 -9.52 3.20
CA LYS A 127 11.19 -8.46 3.87
C LYS A 127 11.80 -7.06 3.75
N GLU A 128 13.12 -6.97 3.77
CA GLU A 128 13.84 -5.70 3.56
C GLU A 128 13.65 -5.15 2.14
N ALA A 129 13.45 -6.00 1.15
CA ALA A 129 13.22 -5.58 -0.23
C ALA A 129 11.92 -4.77 -0.38
N LEU A 130 10.92 -4.97 0.49
CA LEU A 130 9.63 -4.27 0.48
C LEU A 130 9.65 -2.94 1.26
N ILE A 131 10.78 -2.52 1.82
CA ILE A 131 10.92 -1.22 2.51
C ILE A 131 10.39 -0.06 1.64
N PRO A 132 10.72 0.05 0.33
CA PRO A 132 10.20 1.15 -0.49
C PRO A 132 8.66 1.16 -0.61
N CYS A 133 8.01 -0.01 -0.57
CA CYS A 133 6.55 -0.12 -0.60
C CYS A 133 5.95 0.40 0.72
N ARG A 134 6.53 0.01 1.85
CA ARG A 134 6.13 0.47 3.18
C ARG A 134 6.36 1.97 3.34
N ASP A 135 7.51 2.49 2.91
CA ASP A 135 7.83 3.91 2.98
C ASP A 135 6.85 4.76 2.16
N ALA A 136 6.36 4.24 1.04
CA ALA A 136 5.34 4.90 0.24
C ALA A 136 3.99 5.07 0.97
N MET A 137 3.70 4.22 1.96
CA MET A 137 2.48 4.29 2.79
C MET A 137 2.66 5.08 4.09
N LYS A 138 3.90 5.42 4.44
CA LYS A 138 4.22 6.10 5.70
C LYS A 138 3.34 7.33 5.99
N PRO A 139 3.05 8.24 5.03
CA PRO A 139 2.19 9.39 5.32
C PRO A 139 0.77 9.02 5.77
N ILE A 140 0.22 7.89 5.32
CA ILE A 140 -1.08 7.41 5.80
C ILE A 140 -0.95 6.93 7.25
N PHE A 141 0.11 6.18 7.57
CA PHE A 141 0.35 5.74 8.94
C PHE A 141 0.56 6.92 9.90
N ASP A 142 1.26 7.97 9.45
CA ASP A 142 1.44 9.19 10.23
C ASP A 142 0.09 9.87 10.54
N LEU A 143 -0.88 9.87 9.59
CA LEU A 143 -2.24 10.34 9.85
C LEU A 143 -2.96 9.48 10.90
N TYR A 144 -2.86 8.14 10.82
CA TYR A 144 -3.44 7.25 11.83
C TYR A 144 -2.88 7.52 13.22
N TYR A 145 -1.56 7.60 13.35
CA TYR A 145 -0.92 7.86 14.64
C TYR A 145 -1.37 9.19 15.23
N HIS A 146 -1.43 10.24 14.39
CA HIS A 146 -1.91 11.55 14.84
C HIS A 146 -3.38 11.50 15.28
N ALA A 147 -4.25 10.82 14.53
CA ALA A 147 -5.66 10.66 14.88
C ALA A 147 -5.85 9.88 16.20
N PHE A 148 -5.05 8.84 16.44
CA PHE A 148 -5.06 8.11 17.71
C PHE A 148 -4.57 8.95 18.88
N ASP A 149 -3.44 9.67 18.73
CA ASP A 149 -2.93 10.56 19.77
C ASP A 149 -4.00 11.61 20.14
N LEU A 150 -4.67 12.20 19.15
CA LEU A 150 -5.76 13.17 19.36
C LEU A 150 -6.98 12.53 20.05
N ALA A 151 -7.38 11.31 19.67
CA ALA A 151 -8.50 10.60 20.28
C ALA A 151 -8.22 10.24 21.76
N ILE A 152 -6.96 9.94 22.11
CA ILE A 152 -6.53 9.72 23.48
C ILE A 152 -6.61 11.04 24.28
N GLU A 153 -6.09 12.13 23.73
CA GLU A 153 -6.14 13.45 24.38
C GLU A 153 -7.60 13.92 24.61
N GLN A 154 -8.52 13.55 23.73
CA GLN A 154 -9.94 13.87 23.82
C GLN A 154 -10.73 12.92 24.74
N GLY A 155 -10.10 11.85 25.22
CA GLY A 155 -10.73 10.85 26.10
C GLY A 155 -11.63 9.86 25.37
N ASP A 156 -11.57 9.79 24.04
CA ASP A 156 -12.37 8.86 23.23
C ASP A 156 -11.76 7.45 23.18
N VAL A 157 -10.44 7.34 23.40
CA VAL A 157 -9.68 6.08 23.36
C VAL A 157 -8.81 5.95 24.60
N VAL A 158 -8.77 4.77 25.16
CA VAL A 158 -7.93 4.44 26.34
C VAL A 158 -6.51 4.10 25.90
N PRO A 159 -5.46 4.77 26.44
CA PRO A 159 -4.07 4.58 26.03
C PRO A 159 -3.56 3.15 26.04
N GLU A 160 -4.08 2.31 26.98
CA GLU A 160 -3.67 0.92 27.18
C GLU A 160 -3.95 0.03 25.97
N TYR A 161 -4.87 0.42 25.11
CA TYR A 161 -5.21 -0.30 23.87
C TYR A 161 -4.47 0.23 22.64
N CYS A 162 -3.61 1.26 22.80
CA CYS A 162 -2.93 1.94 21.72
C CYS A 162 -1.45 1.56 21.63
N ASN A 163 -1.14 0.28 21.46
CA ASN A 163 0.23 -0.12 21.13
C ASN A 163 0.49 0.08 19.63
N ARG A 164 1.41 1.00 19.29
CA ARG A 164 1.74 1.37 17.90
C ARG A 164 2.15 0.18 17.01
N GLU A 165 2.79 -0.84 17.59
CA GLU A 165 3.16 -2.05 16.86
C GLU A 165 1.94 -2.90 16.46
N TYR A 166 0.90 -2.94 17.30
CA TYR A 166 -0.34 -3.68 17.01
C TYR A 166 -1.30 -2.91 16.10
N GLN A 167 -1.28 -1.58 16.13
CA GLN A 167 -2.22 -0.76 15.36
C GLN A 167 -2.07 -0.91 13.85
N THR A 168 -0.83 -0.97 13.34
CA THR A 168 -0.56 -1.13 11.91
C THR A 168 -0.82 -2.55 11.42
N CYS A 169 -0.44 -3.56 12.19
CA CYS A 169 -0.71 -4.96 11.85
C CYS A 169 -2.21 -5.27 11.91
N SER A 170 -2.90 -4.86 12.99
CA SER A 170 -4.32 -5.16 13.17
C SER A 170 -5.23 -4.56 12.11
N ILE A 171 -4.93 -3.34 11.62
CA ILE A 171 -5.74 -2.69 10.57
C ILE A 171 -5.57 -3.42 9.24
N MET A 172 -4.34 -3.79 8.89
CA MET A 172 -4.05 -4.57 7.69
C MET A 172 -4.68 -5.97 7.77
N ASP A 173 -4.55 -6.64 8.91
CA ASP A 173 -5.14 -7.96 9.16
C ASP A 173 -6.67 -7.95 9.15
N ILE A 174 -7.32 -6.93 9.73
CA ILE A 174 -8.78 -6.78 9.72
C ILE A 174 -9.27 -6.54 8.29
N ALA A 175 -8.62 -5.68 7.54
CA ALA A 175 -8.99 -5.44 6.16
C ALA A 175 -8.79 -6.68 5.29
N GLN A 176 -7.69 -7.40 5.46
CA GLN A 176 -7.41 -8.66 4.77
C GLN A 176 -8.52 -9.69 5.04
N LYS A 177 -8.89 -9.92 6.31
CA LYS A 177 -9.95 -10.87 6.70
C LYS A 177 -11.33 -10.46 6.18
N TYR A 178 -11.66 -9.17 6.20
CA TYR A 178 -12.92 -8.68 5.65
C TYR A 178 -13.04 -8.98 4.15
N ILE A 179 -11.95 -8.89 3.42
CA ILE A 179 -11.87 -9.14 1.98
C ILE A 179 -11.93 -10.64 1.67
N GLU A 180 -11.31 -11.47 2.50
CA GLU A 180 -11.31 -12.94 2.37
C GLU A 180 -12.68 -13.56 2.69
N GLY A 181 -13.65 -12.73 3.11
CA GLY A 181 -15.02 -13.18 3.42
C GLY A 181 -15.10 -13.98 4.72
N GLU A 182 -14.12 -13.88 5.59
CA GLU A 182 -14.14 -14.43 6.93
C GLU A 182 -14.63 -13.36 7.93
N PRO A 183 -15.96 -13.25 8.19
CA PRO A 183 -16.52 -12.19 9.04
C PRO A 183 -16.34 -12.45 10.54
N GLU A 184 -15.46 -13.32 10.94
CA GLU A 184 -15.13 -13.46 12.35
C GLU A 184 -14.00 -12.49 12.73
N VAL A 185 -14.38 -11.22 12.93
CA VAL A 185 -13.72 -10.42 13.96
C VAL A 185 -14.03 -11.11 15.28
N GLY A 186 -13.27 -12.12 15.56
CA GLY A 186 -13.33 -12.80 16.84
C GLY A 186 -13.11 -11.76 17.91
N THR A 187 -14.13 -11.51 18.70
CA THR A 187 -14.03 -10.98 20.05
C THR A 187 -13.13 -11.93 20.86
N THR A 188 -11.87 -12.00 20.51
CA THR A 188 -10.87 -12.74 21.26
C THR A 188 -10.29 -11.80 22.29
N GLY A 189 -10.83 -11.94 23.49
CA GLY A 189 -10.07 -11.66 24.68
C GLY A 189 -10.38 -10.35 25.37
N VAL A 190 -11.61 -10.17 25.81
CA VAL A 190 -11.80 -9.58 27.14
C VAL A 190 -11.23 -10.60 28.13
N TYR A 191 -9.95 -10.53 28.43
CA TYR A 191 -9.42 -11.18 29.62
C TYR A 191 -9.68 -10.27 30.81
N MET A 192 -10.57 -10.79 31.69
CA MET A 192 -10.71 -10.33 33.06
C MET A 192 -9.36 -10.36 33.80
#